data_a3ab5839c96856fa0b65521e50f72e0a
#
_entry.id   a3ab5839c96856fa0b65521e50f72e0a
#
_cell.length_a   1.000
_cell.length_b   1.000
_cell.length_c   1.000
_cell.angle_alpha   90.00
_cell.angle_beta   90.00
_cell.angle_gamma   90.00
#
_symmetry.space_group_name_H-M   'P 1'
#
loop_
_entity.id
_entity.type
_entity.pdbx_description
1 polymer ?
#
loop_
_entity_poly.entity_id
_entity_poly.type
_entity_poly.pdbx_seq_one_letter_code
_entity_poly.pdbx_strand_id
1 'polypeptide(L)'
;MKVAIIVSRLDQLGPVKVMQALVNSLSENDELQIKVYYLDKNIDTKVKMIVPCERLNPRKFCFSDYDIVHTNGIRPDLFAFLNRKSIRYHISTIHNFVFDDLKFTYNRLISWLFGNIWLVLWKRADKLICVSTAMKSYYTKWFSLSKLEVIYNGIDKPDNSFISDIDIIKAIDGFRSKGLKVLGSAGVITRRKGIDQLLHLVSEEENIALVIIGQGKELTNLKHCAEKLKITDRCLFWGFKSNAVIYFRYFDFFLMPSRSEGFGLTLIEAVQQKVPVICSDLDVFKELFNEEELTFFKLEDLSSLNKAIKTAMESGTKKADLAYKRYLNIYTAGLMAKRYYDLYKS
;
A
#
# COMPACT_ATOMS: atom_id res chain seq x y z
N MET A 1 15.81 16.75 -18.51
CA MET A 1 15.34 15.42 -18.90
C MET A 1 13.81 15.38 -18.80
N LYS A 2 13.13 14.84 -19.83
CA LYS A 2 11.66 14.79 -19.90
C LYS A 2 11.15 13.40 -19.52
N VAL A 3 10.25 13.33 -18.53
CA VAL A 3 9.71 12.09 -18.00
C VAL A 3 8.18 12.06 -18.14
N ALA A 4 7.64 11.08 -18.85
CA ALA A 4 6.21 10.79 -18.86
C ALA A 4 5.89 9.70 -17.85
N ILE A 5 5.03 9.98 -16.88
CA ILE A 5 4.52 8.99 -15.94
C ILE A 5 3.09 8.64 -16.34
N ILE A 6 2.84 7.34 -16.58
CA ILE A 6 1.54 6.88 -17.05
C ILE A 6 0.91 5.96 -16.01
N VAL A 7 -0.29 6.33 -15.54
CA VAL A 7 -1.08 5.57 -14.57
C VAL A 7 -2.45 5.21 -15.15
N SER A 8 -3.11 4.19 -14.60
CA SER A 8 -4.46 3.83 -15.05
C SER A 8 -5.48 4.89 -14.68
N ARG A 9 -5.43 5.40 -13.46
CA ARG A 9 -6.37 6.41 -12.90
C ARG A 9 -5.68 7.22 -11.79
N LEU A 10 -6.30 8.35 -11.41
CA LEU A 10 -5.82 9.20 -10.29
C LEU A 10 -6.75 9.04 -9.06
N ASP A 11 -6.98 7.81 -8.64
CA ASP A 11 -7.75 7.51 -7.42
C ASP A 11 -6.84 7.46 -6.18
N GLN A 12 -7.45 7.35 -4.99
CA GLN A 12 -6.72 7.33 -3.72
C GLN A 12 -6.21 5.94 -3.32
N LEU A 13 -5.94 5.05 -4.28
CA LEU A 13 -5.34 3.75 -4.02
C LEU A 13 -3.84 3.85 -3.75
N GLY A 14 -3.30 2.88 -3.01
CA GLY A 14 -1.92 2.87 -2.58
C GLY A 14 -0.87 3.19 -3.68
N PRO A 15 -0.88 2.52 -4.84
CA PRO A 15 0.06 2.81 -5.93
C PRO A 15 0.01 4.25 -6.42
N VAL A 16 -1.18 4.87 -6.46
CA VAL A 16 -1.35 6.26 -6.91
C VAL A 16 -0.88 7.25 -5.85
N LYS A 17 -1.12 6.97 -4.56
CA LYS A 17 -0.56 7.77 -3.46
C LYS A 17 0.97 7.77 -3.47
N VAL A 18 1.59 6.61 -3.69
CA VAL A 18 3.05 6.50 -3.85
C VAL A 18 3.53 7.31 -5.04
N MET A 19 2.83 7.20 -6.18
CA MET A 19 3.17 7.96 -7.38
C MET A 19 3.03 9.47 -7.15
N GLN A 20 2.00 9.91 -6.42
CA GLN A 20 1.84 11.31 -6.01
C GLN A 20 3.04 11.77 -5.18
N ALA A 21 3.42 11.01 -4.16
CA ALA A 21 4.55 11.35 -3.30
C ALA A 21 5.86 11.40 -4.10
N LEU A 22 6.09 10.43 -5.00
CA LEU A 22 7.24 10.42 -5.89
C LEU A 22 7.30 11.66 -6.78
N VAL A 23 6.21 11.94 -7.49
CA VAL A 23 6.14 13.04 -8.47
C VAL A 23 6.30 14.39 -7.76
N ASN A 24 5.64 14.58 -6.62
CA ASN A 24 5.74 15.83 -5.87
C ASN A 24 7.19 16.07 -5.38
N SER A 25 7.87 15.03 -4.87
CA SER A 25 9.27 15.17 -4.43
C SER A 25 10.23 15.33 -5.61
N LEU A 26 10.00 14.66 -6.75
CA LEU A 26 10.85 14.82 -7.94
C LEU A 26 10.67 16.18 -8.61
N SER A 27 9.49 16.82 -8.49
CA SER A 27 9.22 18.14 -9.10
C SER A 27 9.99 19.30 -8.45
N GLU A 28 10.62 19.04 -7.29
CA GLU A 28 11.53 20.00 -6.65
C GLU A 28 12.90 20.09 -7.37
N ASN A 29 13.14 19.20 -8.34
CA ASN A 29 14.38 19.17 -9.11
C ASN A 29 14.20 19.77 -10.50
N ASP A 30 14.79 20.94 -10.73
CA ASP A 30 14.70 21.72 -11.98
C ASP A 30 15.25 20.97 -13.23
N GLU A 31 16.06 19.92 -13.03
CA GLU A 31 16.60 19.13 -14.15
C GLU A 31 15.55 18.17 -14.76
N LEU A 32 14.42 17.96 -14.09
CA LEU A 32 13.35 17.07 -14.50
C LEU A 32 12.11 17.86 -14.96
N GLN A 33 11.65 17.54 -16.17
CA GLN A 33 10.34 17.97 -16.67
C GLN A 33 9.39 16.78 -16.62
N ILE A 34 8.57 16.70 -15.57
CA ILE A 34 7.68 15.58 -15.33
C ILE A 34 6.27 15.95 -15.76
N LYS A 35 5.62 15.03 -16.48
CA LYS A 35 4.20 15.12 -16.81
C LYS A 35 3.51 13.78 -16.52
N VAL A 36 2.35 13.86 -15.86
CA VAL A 36 1.56 12.69 -15.50
C VAL A 36 0.40 12.50 -16.46
N TYR A 37 0.22 11.28 -16.92
CA TYR A 37 -0.87 10.88 -17.80
C TYR A 37 -1.72 9.79 -17.15
N TYR A 38 -3.04 9.89 -17.31
CA TYR A 38 -3.98 8.89 -16.83
C TYR A 38 -4.95 8.45 -17.93
N LEU A 39 -5.41 7.19 -17.86
CA LEU A 39 -6.20 6.57 -18.93
C LEU A 39 -7.71 6.74 -18.75
N ASP A 40 -8.24 6.69 -17.53
CA ASP A 40 -9.68 6.66 -17.25
C ASP A 40 -10.40 8.00 -17.46
N LYS A 41 -11.67 7.95 -17.88
CA LYS A 41 -12.46 9.14 -18.20
C LYS A 41 -12.99 9.89 -16.98
N ASN A 42 -13.50 9.18 -16.00
CA ASN A 42 -14.16 9.74 -14.81
C ASN A 42 -13.48 9.28 -13.55
N ILE A 43 -13.14 10.22 -12.69
CA ILE A 43 -12.54 9.96 -11.38
C ILE A 43 -13.20 10.91 -10.40
N ASP A 44 -14.02 10.36 -9.51
CA ASP A 44 -14.77 11.11 -8.49
C ASP A 44 -13.86 11.70 -7.41
N THR A 45 -12.73 11.03 -7.14
CA THR A 45 -11.74 11.46 -6.13
C THR A 45 -10.35 11.51 -6.74
N LYS A 46 -10.01 12.64 -7.36
CA LYS A 46 -8.67 12.85 -7.94
C LYS A 46 -7.64 13.14 -6.85
N VAL A 47 -6.54 12.41 -6.91
CA VAL A 47 -5.31 12.81 -6.21
C VAL A 47 -4.75 14.06 -6.89
N LYS A 48 -4.49 15.12 -6.11
CA LYS A 48 -3.86 16.34 -6.62
C LYS A 48 -2.36 16.17 -6.70
N MET A 49 -1.78 16.39 -7.87
CA MET A 49 -0.32 16.43 -8.08
C MET A 49 0.12 17.87 -8.35
N ILE A 50 1.35 18.20 -7.98
CA ILE A 50 1.93 19.54 -8.20
C ILE A 50 2.26 19.75 -9.68
N VAL A 51 2.60 18.67 -10.40
CA VAL A 51 2.95 18.70 -11.82
C VAL A 51 1.72 18.64 -12.73
N PRO A 52 1.87 19.06 -14.02
CA PRO A 52 0.80 18.92 -15.01
C PRO A 52 0.29 17.49 -15.13
N CYS A 53 -1.03 17.34 -15.01
CA CYS A 53 -1.71 16.06 -15.14
C CYS A 53 -2.78 16.14 -16.23
N GLU A 54 -2.72 15.28 -17.22
CA GLU A 54 -3.74 15.24 -18.26
C GLU A 54 -4.20 13.81 -18.60
N ARG A 55 -5.41 13.72 -19.12
CA ARG A 55 -5.90 12.47 -19.66
C ARG A 55 -5.16 12.12 -20.91
N LEU A 56 -4.57 10.93 -20.96
CA LEU A 56 -3.84 10.45 -22.13
C LEU A 56 -4.78 10.29 -23.33
N ASN A 57 -4.45 10.96 -24.42
CA ASN A 57 -5.07 10.76 -25.71
C ASN A 57 -4.14 9.92 -26.59
N PRO A 58 -4.44 8.62 -26.86
CA PRO A 58 -3.54 7.74 -27.60
C PRO A 58 -3.20 8.22 -29.00
N ARG A 59 -4.07 9.03 -29.64
CA ARG A 59 -3.85 9.57 -31.00
C ARG A 59 -2.93 10.78 -31.04
N LYS A 60 -2.77 11.49 -29.90
CA LYS A 60 -1.98 12.72 -29.80
C LYS A 60 -0.71 12.53 -28.96
N PHE A 61 -0.61 11.42 -28.21
CA PHE A 61 0.54 11.17 -27.35
C PHE A 61 1.74 10.73 -28.16
N CYS A 62 2.83 11.49 -28.08
CA CYS A 62 4.09 11.23 -28.76
C CYS A 62 5.12 10.73 -27.75
N PHE A 63 5.48 9.46 -27.82
CA PHE A 63 6.46 8.84 -26.91
C PHE A 63 7.87 9.41 -27.10
N SER A 64 8.24 9.82 -28.33
CA SER A 64 9.56 10.36 -28.65
C SER A 64 9.84 11.74 -28.02
N ASP A 65 8.81 12.42 -27.49
CA ASP A 65 8.96 13.69 -26.78
C ASP A 65 9.56 13.51 -25.37
N TYR A 66 9.69 12.26 -24.91
CA TYR A 66 10.16 11.89 -23.58
C TYR A 66 11.44 11.06 -23.62
N ASP A 67 12.35 11.36 -22.72
CA ASP A 67 13.55 10.56 -22.51
C ASP A 67 13.19 9.25 -21.80
N ILE A 68 12.24 9.33 -20.83
CA ILE A 68 11.77 8.19 -20.02
C ILE A 68 10.26 8.13 -20.06
N VAL A 69 9.73 6.92 -20.24
CA VAL A 69 8.33 6.57 -20.02
C VAL A 69 8.24 5.61 -18.84
N HIS A 70 7.64 6.08 -17.74
CA HIS A 70 7.49 5.31 -16.52
C HIS A 70 6.02 4.91 -16.34
N THR A 71 5.75 3.61 -16.37
CA THR A 71 4.39 3.04 -16.29
C THR A 71 4.11 2.42 -14.94
N ASN A 72 2.82 2.48 -14.52
CA ASN A 72 2.34 1.85 -13.29
C ASN A 72 1.01 1.14 -13.54
N GLY A 73 1.06 -0.19 -13.54
CA GLY A 73 -0.09 -1.07 -13.71
C GLY A 73 -0.29 -1.58 -15.13
N ILE A 74 -1.09 -2.64 -15.28
CA ILE A 74 -1.19 -3.45 -16.50
C ILE A 74 -1.62 -2.66 -17.74
N ARG A 75 -2.53 -1.71 -17.60
CA ARG A 75 -3.03 -0.93 -18.76
C ARG A 75 -2.00 0.06 -19.31
N PRO A 76 -1.29 0.86 -18.47
CA PRO A 76 -0.12 1.62 -18.88
C PRO A 76 0.99 0.75 -19.49
N ASP A 77 1.28 -0.43 -18.89
CA ASP A 77 2.27 -1.36 -19.40
C ASP A 77 1.89 -1.89 -20.79
N LEU A 78 0.60 -2.22 -21.00
CA LEU A 78 0.10 -2.63 -22.31
C LEU A 78 0.25 -1.49 -23.35
N PHE A 79 -0.08 -0.26 -22.98
CA PHE A 79 0.07 0.89 -23.85
C PHE A 79 1.53 1.11 -24.26
N ALA A 80 2.46 1.04 -23.31
CA ALA A 80 3.89 1.12 -23.58
C ALA A 80 4.38 -0.07 -24.43
N PHE A 81 3.93 -1.30 -24.14
CA PHE A 81 4.29 -2.50 -24.91
C PHE A 81 3.92 -2.39 -26.39
N LEU A 82 2.72 -1.90 -26.70
CA LEU A 82 2.23 -1.72 -28.07
C LEU A 82 3.03 -0.64 -28.83
N ASN A 83 3.58 0.33 -28.13
CA ASN A 83 4.32 1.45 -28.70
C ASN A 83 5.84 1.40 -28.43
N ARG A 84 6.37 0.23 -28.07
CA ARG A 84 7.75 0.08 -27.59
C ARG A 84 8.81 0.66 -28.52
N LYS A 85 8.60 0.60 -29.82
CA LYS A 85 9.56 1.11 -30.83
C LYS A 85 9.74 2.64 -30.77
N SER A 86 8.76 3.36 -30.23
CA SER A 86 8.77 4.83 -30.11
C SER A 86 9.27 5.31 -28.74
N ILE A 87 9.53 4.40 -27.79
CA ILE A 87 9.98 4.72 -26.44
C ILE A 87 11.49 4.58 -26.35
N ARG A 88 12.19 5.63 -25.91
CA ARG A 88 13.64 5.62 -25.67
C ARG A 88 14.00 4.70 -24.51
N TYR A 89 13.45 4.96 -23.33
CA TYR A 89 13.69 4.16 -22.12
C TYR A 89 12.38 3.93 -21.37
N HIS A 90 12.04 2.66 -21.13
CA HIS A 90 10.79 2.25 -20.48
C HIS A 90 11.05 1.64 -19.12
N ILE A 91 10.49 2.24 -18.09
CA ILE A 91 10.50 1.76 -16.70
C ILE A 91 9.08 1.34 -16.33
N SER A 92 8.91 0.20 -15.67
CA SER A 92 7.64 -0.19 -15.07
C SER A 92 7.82 -0.50 -13.58
N THR A 93 6.97 0.09 -12.72
CA THR A 93 6.96 -0.24 -11.28
C THR A 93 5.94 -1.31 -10.98
N ILE A 94 6.41 -2.37 -10.31
CA ILE A 94 5.64 -3.55 -9.91
C ILE A 94 5.21 -3.38 -8.45
N HIS A 95 3.90 -3.47 -8.18
CA HIS A 95 3.31 -3.25 -6.86
C HIS A 95 2.75 -4.51 -6.20
N ASN A 96 2.73 -5.66 -6.88
CA ASN A 96 2.08 -6.88 -6.42
C ASN A 96 2.79 -8.14 -6.89
N PHE A 97 2.58 -9.24 -6.18
CA PHE A 97 2.94 -10.60 -6.60
C PHE A 97 1.87 -11.11 -7.56
N VAL A 98 2.09 -10.93 -8.88
CA VAL A 98 1.03 -11.04 -9.88
C VAL A 98 0.23 -12.34 -9.80
N PHE A 99 0.86 -13.51 -9.63
CA PHE A 99 0.14 -14.77 -9.56
C PHE A 99 -0.55 -14.98 -8.21
N ASP A 100 0.06 -14.55 -7.12
CA ASP A 100 -0.45 -14.79 -5.77
C ASP A 100 -1.56 -13.81 -5.42
N ASP A 101 -1.41 -12.53 -5.75
CA ASP A 101 -2.43 -11.52 -5.48
C ASP A 101 -3.69 -11.69 -6.33
N LEU A 102 -3.54 -12.11 -7.61
CA LEU A 102 -4.69 -12.35 -8.49
C LEU A 102 -5.58 -13.51 -8.01
N LYS A 103 -5.03 -14.52 -7.31
CA LYS A 103 -5.81 -15.64 -6.74
C LYS A 103 -6.84 -15.20 -5.70
N PHE A 104 -6.63 -14.06 -5.03
CA PHE A 104 -7.60 -13.49 -4.10
C PHE A 104 -8.77 -12.78 -4.79
N THR A 105 -8.65 -12.50 -6.09
CA THR A 105 -9.64 -11.74 -6.85
C THR A 105 -10.32 -12.59 -7.92
N TYR A 106 -9.58 -13.51 -8.54
CA TYR A 106 -10.01 -14.32 -9.67
C TYR A 106 -9.79 -15.81 -9.41
N ASN A 107 -10.42 -16.67 -10.22
CA ASN A 107 -10.13 -18.11 -10.20
C ASN A 107 -8.69 -18.40 -10.71
N ARG A 108 -8.21 -19.64 -10.48
CA ARG A 108 -6.82 -20.04 -10.79
C ARG A 108 -6.47 -19.88 -12.27
N LEU A 109 -7.41 -20.18 -13.18
CA LEU A 109 -7.18 -20.09 -14.64
C LEU A 109 -7.02 -18.63 -15.08
N ILE A 110 -7.93 -17.76 -14.64
CA ILE A 110 -7.88 -16.32 -14.95
C ILE A 110 -6.60 -15.70 -14.35
N SER A 111 -6.27 -16.04 -13.11
CA SER A 111 -5.05 -15.54 -12.45
C SER A 111 -3.79 -15.95 -13.20
N TRP A 112 -3.74 -17.20 -13.69
CA TRP A 112 -2.63 -17.71 -14.50
C TRP A 112 -2.56 -16.97 -15.85
N LEU A 113 -3.68 -16.80 -16.56
CA LEU A 113 -3.71 -16.12 -17.85
C LEU A 113 -3.26 -14.66 -17.73
N PHE A 114 -3.87 -13.88 -16.83
CA PHE A 114 -3.51 -12.48 -16.62
C PHE A 114 -2.07 -12.32 -16.13
N GLY A 115 -1.60 -13.19 -15.25
CA GLY A 115 -0.23 -13.19 -14.78
C GLY A 115 0.77 -13.37 -15.92
N ASN A 116 0.53 -14.33 -16.82
CA ASN A 116 1.40 -14.57 -17.98
C ASN A 116 1.35 -13.39 -18.97
N ILE A 117 0.17 -12.82 -19.23
CA ILE A 117 0.05 -11.61 -20.06
C ILE A 117 0.94 -10.50 -19.48
N TRP A 118 0.85 -10.25 -18.18
CA TRP A 118 1.63 -9.20 -17.53
C TRP A 118 3.14 -9.45 -17.61
N LEU A 119 3.59 -10.69 -17.41
CA LEU A 119 4.99 -11.05 -17.63
C LEU A 119 5.47 -10.76 -19.05
N VAL A 120 4.63 -11.04 -20.07
CA VAL A 120 4.96 -10.73 -21.48
C VAL A 120 5.11 -9.22 -21.69
N LEU A 121 4.21 -8.40 -21.13
CA LEU A 121 4.30 -6.95 -21.22
C LEU A 121 5.63 -6.44 -20.63
N TRP A 122 6.01 -6.95 -19.47
CA TRP A 122 7.25 -6.55 -18.78
C TRP A 122 8.53 -7.00 -19.48
N LYS A 123 8.49 -8.05 -20.32
CA LYS A 123 9.66 -8.46 -21.11
C LYS A 123 10.19 -7.34 -22.00
N ARG A 124 9.35 -6.41 -22.45
CA ARG A 124 9.75 -5.29 -23.31
C ARG A 124 10.16 -4.02 -22.55
N ALA A 125 9.93 -3.91 -21.26
CA ALA A 125 10.45 -2.81 -20.46
C ALA A 125 11.98 -2.91 -20.35
N ASP A 126 12.68 -1.78 -20.27
CA ASP A 126 14.13 -1.76 -20.06
C ASP A 126 14.46 -2.03 -18.59
N LYS A 127 13.67 -1.50 -17.66
CA LYS A 127 13.85 -1.70 -16.22
C LYS A 127 12.51 -1.99 -15.52
N LEU A 128 12.55 -2.88 -14.56
CA LEU A 128 11.42 -3.24 -13.69
C LEU A 128 11.77 -2.89 -12.26
N ILE A 129 10.99 -2.02 -11.65
CA ILE A 129 11.20 -1.61 -10.27
C ILE A 129 10.31 -2.44 -9.36
N CYS A 130 10.92 -3.22 -8.50
CA CYS A 130 10.25 -3.97 -7.43
C CYS A 130 10.21 -3.10 -6.17
N VAL A 131 9.06 -3.03 -5.52
CA VAL A 131 8.90 -2.21 -4.31
C VAL A 131 9.43 -2.88 -3.03
N SER A 132 9.96 -4.11 -3.15
CA SER A 132 10.61 -4.85 -2.07
C SER A 132 11.63 -5.87 -2.61
N THR A 133 12.58 -6.28 -1.79
CA THR A 133 13.55 -7.34 -2.12
C THR A 133 12.85 -8.69 -2.27
N ALA A 134 11.85 -8.97 -1.42
CA ALA A 134 11.00 -10.15 -1.54
C ALA A 134 10.34 -10.21 -2.93
N MET A 135 9.83 -9.07 -3.42
CA MET A 135 9.27 -8.98 -4.77
C MET A 135 10.34 -9.18 -5.85
N LYS A 136 11.51 -8.58 -5.72
CA LYS A 136 12.62 -8.80 -6.65
C LYS A 136 12.97 -10.30 -6.71
N SER A 137 13.13 -10.96 -5.57
CA SER A 137 13.42 -12.40 -5.47
C SER A 137 12.33 -13.25 -6.14
N TYR A 138 11.05 -12.88 -5.98
CA TYR A 138 9.94 -13.55 -6.65
C TYR A 138 10.05 -13.49 -8.17
N TYR A 139 10.42 -12.32 -8.74
CA TYR A 139 10.47 -12.09 -10.18
C TYR A 139 11.77 -12.54 -10.86
N THR A 140 12.82 -12.94 -10.12
CA THR A 140 14.04 -13.55 -10.70
C THR A 140 13.77 -14.84 -11.45
N LYS A 141 12.62 -15.48 -11.21
CA LYS A 141 12.17 -16.67 -11.96
C LYS A 141 11.91 -16.38 -13.45
N TRP A 142 11.65 -15.12 -13.81
CA TRP A 142 11.24 -14.72 -15.17
C TRP A 142 12.12 -13.64 -15.80
N PHE A 143 12.88 -12.88 -14.97
CA PHE A 143 13.68 -11.76 -15.43
C PHE A 143 15.10 -11.82 -14.85
N SER A 144 16.06 -11.30 -15.63
CA SER A 144 17.45 -11.18 -15.17
C SER A 144 17.60 -10.19 -14.01
N LEU A 145 18.60 -10.38 -13.17
CA LEU A 145 18.90 -9.46 -12.07
C LEU A 145 19.23 -8.04 -12.54
N SER A 146 19.84 -7.90 -13.74
CA SER A 146 20.16 -6.59 -14.35
C SER A 146 18.90 -5.80 -14.73
N LYS A 147 17.78 -6.49 -14.99
CA LYS A 147 16.50 -5.86 -15.31
C LYS A 147 15.70 -5.46 -14.07
N LEU A 148 15.92 -6.13 -12.95
CA LEU A 148 15.18 -5.94 -11.70
C LEU A 148 15.95 -5.03 -10.75
N GLU A 149 15.31 -3.98 -10.28
CA GLU A 149 15.85 -3.08 -9.28
C GLU A 149 14.88 -2.92 -8.10
N VAL A 150 15.40 -2.67 -6.90
CA VAL A 150 14.56 -2.44 -5.72
C VAL A 150 14.58 -0.97 -5.37
N ILE A 151 13.40 -0.34 -5.41
CA ILE A 151 13.18 0.98 -4.84
C ILE A 151 11.98 0.88 -3.90
N TYR A 152 12.23 1.00 -2.60
CA TYR A 152 11.16 1.01 -1.60
C TYR A 152 10.23 2.19 -1.79
N ASN A 153 8.93 1.96 -1.61
CA ASN A 153 7.97 3.04 -1.59
C ASN A 153 8.26 3.99 -0.42
N GLY A 154 8.11 5.26 -0.67
CA GLY A 154 8.20 6.32 0.32
C GLY A 154 6.97 7.21 0.30
N ILE A 155 6.56 7.68 1.45
CA ILE A 155 5.46 8.64 1.60
C ILE A 155 5.84 9.71 2.62
N ASP A 156 5.27 10.89 2.47
CA ASP A 156 5.42 11.97 3.44
C ASP A 156 4.43 11.83 4.59
N LYS A 157 4.70 12.52 5.68
CA LYS A 157 3.78 12.58 6.81
C LYS A 157 2.45 13.18 6.34
N PRO A 158 1.32 12.62 6.77
CA PRO A 158 0.04 13.21 6.50
C PRO A 158 -0.09 14.55 7.21
N ASP A 159 -0.84 15.47 6.60
CA ASP A 159 -1.27 16.69 7.29
C ASP A 159 -2.26 16.30 8.40
N ASN A 160 -1.82 16.46 9.62
CA ASN A 160 -2.58 16.13 10.82
C ASN A 160 -3.37 17.34 11.36
N SER A 161 -3.32 18.48 10.71
CA SER A 161 -3.93 19.73 11.18
C SER A 161 -5.46 19.72 11.11
N PHE A 162 -6.03 18.90 10.25
CA PHE A 162 -7.48 18.85 10.02
C PHE A 162 -8.05 17.44 10.24
N ILE A 163 -8.88 17.30 11.30
CA ILE A 163 -9.68 16.10 11.57
C ILE A 163 -11.09 16.37 11.03
N SER A 164 -11.44 15.70 9.92
CA SER A 164 -12.72 15.90 9.25
C SER A 164 -13.88 15.16 9.92
N ASP A 165 -13.62 14.18 10.77
CA ASP A 165 -14.61 13.29 11.36
C ASP A 165 -14.33 13.04 12.84
N ILE A 166 -14.99 13.82 13.67
CA ILE A 166 -14.88 13.75 15.12
C ILE A 166 -15.63 12.53 15.71
N ASP A 167 -16.60 12.00 15.00
CA ASP A 167 -17.47 10.93 15.53
C ASP A 167 -16.73 9.59 15.64
N ILE A 168 -15.72 9.35 14.81
CA ILE A 168 -14.85 8.17 14.99
C ILE A 168 -14.07 8.26 16.29
N ILE A 169 -13.60 9.46 16.65
CA ILE A 169 -12.84 9.68 17.90
C ILE A 169 -13.77 9.46 19.10
N LYS A 170 -14.97 10.03 19.07
CA LYS A 170 -15.99 9.80 20.11
C LYS A 170 -16.32 8.32 20.28
N ALA A 171 -16.45 7.57 19.17
CA ALA A 171 -16.68 6.14 19.20
C ALA A 171 -15.51 5.37 19.84
N ILE A 172 -14.27 5.74 19.51
CA ILE A 172 -13.06 5.18 20.13
C ILE A 172 -13.03 5.48 21.63
N ASP A 173 -13.31 6.73 22.03
CA ASP A 173 -13.37 7.11 23.44
C ASP A 173 -14.52 6.38 24.17
N GLY A 174 -15.64 6.12 23.49
CA GLY A 174 -16.74 5.29 23.99
C GLY A 174 -16.33 3.84 24.28
N PHE A 175 -15.44 3.25 23.47
CA PHE A 175 -14.85 1.94 23.77
C PHE A 175 -13.90 2.01 24.98
N ARG A 176 -13.04 3.03 25.02
CA ARG A 176 -12.12 3.22 26.13
C ARG A 176 -12.81 3.45 27.48
N SER A 177 -13.92 4.19 27.49
CA SER A 177 -14.72 4.41 28.70
C SER A 177 -15.32 3.12 29.28
N LYS A 178 -15.47 2.09 28.44
CA LYS A 178 -15.87 0.73 28.85
C LYS A 178 -14.67 -0.15 29.25
N GLY A 179 -13.44 0.40 29.32
CA GLY A 179 -12.22 -0.33 29.66
C GLY A 179 -11.63 -1.15 28.50
N LEU A 180 -12.13 -0.97 27.26
CA LEU A 180 -11.67 -1.74 26.11
C LEU A 180 -10.41 -1.13 25.48
N LYS A 181 -9.47 -1.99 25.08
CA LYS A 181 -8.37 -1.62 24.19
C LYS A 181 -8.86 -1.55 22.75
N VAL A 182 -8.51 -0.48 22.05
CA VAL A 182 -9.00 -0.22 20.71
C VAL A 182 -7.95 -0.61 19.67
N LEU A 183 -8.24 -1.68 18.94
CA LEU A 183 -7.47 -2.13 17.80
C LEU A 183 -7.97 -1.44 16.52
N GLY A 184 -7.06 -1.00 15.65
CA GLY A 184 -7.39 -0.40 14.37
C GLY A 184 -6.87 -1.22 13.21
N SER A 185 -7.63 -1.29 12.12
CA SER A 185 -7.15 -1.79 10.83
C SER A 185 -7.73 -0.95 9.69
N ALA A 186 -6.97 -0.76 8.61
CA ALA A 186 -7.43 0.08 7.51
C ALA A 186 -6.99 -0.44 6.14
N GLY A 187 -7.78 -0.09 5.11
CA GLY A 187 -7.45 -0.37 3.70
C GLY A 187 -8.63 -0.88 2.89
N VAL A 188 -8.33 -1.40 1.69
CA VAL A 188 -9.34 -2.04 0.83
C VAL A 188 -9.73 -3.39 1.43
N ILE A 189 -10.98 -3.55 1.83
CA ILE A 189 -11.48 -4.74 2.54
C ILE A 189 -11.65 -5.90 1.56
N THR A 190 -10.62 -6.74 1.50
CA THR A 190 -10.55 -7.93 0.65
C THR A 190 -10.07 -9.13 1.47
N ARG A 191 -10.31 -10.36 0.97
CA ARG A 191 -9.82 -11.59 1.60
C ARG A 191 -8.29 -11.56 1.82
N ARG A 192 -7.55 -10.92 0.90
CA ARG A 192 -6.09 -10.75 0.99
C ARG A 192 -5.66 -10.00 2.26
N LYS A 193 -6.48 -9.06 2.75
CA LYS A 193 -6.18 -8.26 3.95
C LYS A 193 -6.38 -9.00 5.28
N GLY A 194 -7.05 -10.17 5.28
CA GLY A 194 -7.11 -11.05 6.44
C GLY A 194 -7.85 -10.51 7.67
N ILE A 195 -8.72 -9.50 7.51
CA ILE A 195 -9.43 -8.82 8.62
C ILE A 195 -10.34 -9.79 9.40
N ASP A 196 -10.77 -10.87 8.76
CA ASP A 196 -11.53 -11.96 9.37
C ASP A 196 -10.81 -12.55 10.60
N GLN A 197 -9.48 -12.67 10.60
CA GLN A 197 -8.69 -13.12 11.75
C GLN A 197 -8.87 -12.21 12.98
N LEU A 198 -9.05 -10.91 12.76
CA LEU A 198 -9.25 -9.95 13.86
C LEU A 198 -10.64 -10.08 14.50
N LEU A 199 -11.67 -10.48 13.75
CA LEU A 199 -12.99 -10.74 14.32
C LEU A 199 -12.96 -11.95 15.25
N HIS A 200 -12.24 -13.01 14.90
CA HIS A 200 -12.03 -14.16 15.77
C HIS A 200 -11.24 -13.78 17.04
N LEU A 201 -10.21 -12.93 16.92
CA LEU A 201 -9.51 -12.38 18.08
C LEU A 201 -10.46 -11.65 19.03
N VAL A 202 -11.30 -10.75 18.51
CA VAL A 202 -12.28 -9.99 19.32
C VAL A 202 -13.30 -10.91 20.00
N SER A 203 -13.64 -12.04 19.37
CA SER A 203 -14.58 -13.00 19.98
C SER A 203 -13.98 -13.79 21.14
N GLU A 204 -12.66 -13.98 21.17
CA GLU A 204 -11.96 -14.68 22.25
C GLU A 204 -11.53 -13.73 23.40
N GLU A 205 -11.28 -12.46 23.10
CA GLU A 205 -10.79 -11.47 24.05
C GLU A 205 -11.89 -10.43 24.36
N GLU A 206 -12.41 -10.44 25.59
CA GLU A 206 -13.54 -9.57 25.99
C GLU A 206 -13.16 -8.10 26.15
N ASN A 207 -11.88 -7.81 26.42
CA ASN A 207 -11.37 -6.46 26.70
C ASN A 207 -10.88 -5.70 25.45
N ILE A 208 -11.25 -6.16 24.25
CA ILE A 208 -10.82 -5.60 22.97
C ILE A 208 -12.01 -5.10 22.15
N ALA A 209 -11.87 -3.91 21.55
CA ALA A 209 -12.73 -3.40 20.48
C ALA A 209 -11.92 -3.26 19.17
N LEU A 210 -12.59 -3.38 18.03
CA LEU A 210 -11.99 -3.30 16.71
C LEU A 210 -12.64 -2.20 15.87
N VAL A 211 -11.81 -1.31 15.33
CA VAL A 211 -12.21 -0.26 14.37
C VAL A 211 -11.62 -0.58 13.00
N ILE A 212 -12.47 -0.70 12.00
CA ILE A 212 -12.08 -1.00 10.62
C ILE A 212 -12.42 0.19 9.72
N ILE A 213 -11.41 0.81 9.11
CA ILE A 213 -11.56 1.93 8.19
C ILE A 213 -11.31 1.46 6.77
N GLY A 214 -12.34 1.45 5.93
CA GLY A 214 -12.21 1.04 4.54
C GLY A 214 -13.50 0.53 3.93
N GLN A 215 -13.39 0.19 2.65
CA GLN A 215 -14.47 -0.44 1.87
C GLN A 215 -13.88 -1.56 1.01
N GLY A 216 -14.72 -2.49 0.58
CA GLY A 216 -14.31 -3.56 -0.31
C GLY A 216 -15.30 -4.72 -0.34
N LYS A 217 -14.97 -5.71 -1.16
CA LYS A 217 -15.88 -6.84 -1.47
C LYS A 217 -16.23 -7.70 -0.24
N GLU A 218 -15.34 -7.75 0.75
CA GLU A 218 -15.53 -8.57 1.96
C GLU A 218 -16.28 -7.86 3.09
N LEU A 219 -16.62 -6.56 2.95
CA LEU A 219 -17.23 -5.79 4.03
C LEU A 219 -18.53 -6.42 4.56
N THR A 220 -19.43 -6.87 3.66
CA THR A 220 -20.70 -7.52 4.04
C THR A 220 -20.43 -8.84 4.76
N ASN A 221 -19.49 -9.64 4.27
CA ASN A 221 -19.12 -10.91 4.88
C ASN A 221 -18.53 -10.72 6.29
N LEU A 222 -17.70 -9.69 6.48
CA LEU A 222 -17.12 -9.38 7.80
C LEU A 222 -18.18 -8.90 8.79
N LYS A 223 -19.14 -8.06 8.37
CA LYS A 223 -20.26 -7.65 9.24
C LYS A 223 -21.10 -8.85 9.67
N HIS A 224 -21.44 -9.73 8.73
CA HIS A 224 -22.18 -10.95 9.05
C HIS A 224 -21.37 -11.91 9.96
N CYS A 225 -20.05 -11.98 9.79
CA CYS A 225 -19.18 -12.71 10.70
C CYS A 225 -19.23 -12.13 12.12
N ALA A 226 -19.14 -10.79 12.28
CA ALA A 226 -19.27 -10.13 13.58
C ALA A 226 -20.62 -10.39 14.26
N GLU A 227 -21.71 -10.42 13.51
CA GLU A 227 -23.04 -10.79 14.00
C GLU A 227 -23.09 -12.24 14.52
N LYS A 228 -22.56 -13.21 13.73
CA LYS A 228 -22.48 -14.61 14.14
C LYS A 228 -21.64 -14.83 15.41
N LEU A 229 -20.54 -14.09 15.52
CA LEU A 229 -19.66 -14.12 16.69
C LEU A 229 -20.18 -13.33 17.88
N LYS A 230 -21.31 -12.61 17.74
CA LYS A 230 -21.97 -11.78 18.76
C LYS A 230 -21.03 -10.69 19.34
N ILE A 231 -20.25 -10.05 18.45
CA ILE A 231 -19.26 -9.00 18.80
C ILE A 231 -19.55 -7.66 18.11
N THR A 232 -20.74 -7.45 17.58
CA THR A 232 -21.12 -6.24 16.86
C THR A 232 -21.02 -4.97 17.69
N ASP A 233 -21.24 -5.06 18.99
CA ASP A 233 -21.12 -3.97 19.97
C ASP A 233 -19.67 -3.54 20.26
N ARG A 234 -18.71 -4.36 19.86
CA ARG A 234 -17.26 -4.11 19.98
C ARG A 234 -16.54 -3.96 18.63
N CYS A 235 -17.29 -3.99 17.49
CA CYS A 235 -16.74 -3.84 16.15
C CYS A 235 -17.33 -2.63 15.44
N LEU A 236 -16.50 -1.68 15.04
CA LEU A 236 -16.90 -0.49 14.30
C LEU A 236 -16.38 -0.55 12.87
N PHE A 237 -17.30 -0.67 11.90
CA PHE A 237 -17.02 -0.60 10.47
C PHE A 237 -17.27 0.81 9.97
N TRP A 238 -16.23 1.67 9.93
CA TRP A 238 -16.37 3.11 9.68
C TRP A 238 -16.54 3.51 8.21
N GLY A 239 -16.30 2.59 7.29
CA GLY A 239 -16.36 2.87 5.85
C GLY A 239 -15.08 3.55 5.32
N PHE A 240 -15.12 3.96 4.05
CA PHE A 240 -13.99 4.61 3.40
C PHE A 240 -13.77 6.04 3.91
N LYS A 241 -12.52 6.39 4.20
CA LYS A 241 -12.07 7.74 4.52
C LYS A 241 -10.84 8.08 3.69
N SER A 242 -10.87 9.23 3.02
CA SER A 242 -9.77 9.66 2.14
C SER A 242 -8.46 9.88 2.87
N ASN A 243 -8.52 10.31 4.13
CA ASN A 243 -7.37 10.55 5.00
C ASN A 243 -7.43 9.66 6.26
N ALA A 244 -7.64 8.36 6.07
CA ALA A 244 -7.78 7.40 7.18
C ALA A 244 -6.60 7.41 8.15
N VAL A 245 -5.40 7.68 7.64
CA VAL A 245 -4.14 7.63 8.39
C VAL A 245 -4.12 8.56 9.62
N ILE A 246 -4.80 9.71 9.58
CA ILE A 246 -4.83 10.65 10.72
C ILE A 246 -5.54 10.09 11.96
N TYR A 247 -6.38 9.06 11.79
CA TYR A 247 -7.09 8.40 12.88
C TYR A 247 -6.29 7.29 13.54
N PHE A 248 -5.21 6.79 12.91
CA PHE A 248 -4.44 5.66 13.45
C PHE A 248 -3.81 5.97 14.82
N ARG A 249 -3.42 7.22 15.06
CA ARG A 249 -2.89 7.68 16.35
C ARG A 249 -3.85 7.50 17.55
N TYR A 250 -5.14 7.31 17.25
CA TYR A 250 -6.16 7.10 18.28
C TYR A 250 -6.37 5.62 18.62
N PHE A 251 -5.70 4.69 17.92
CA PHE A 251 -5.72 3.28 18.27
C PHE A 251 -4.65 2.95 19.31
N ASP A 252 -4.94 1.98 20.16
CA ASP A 252 -3.91 1.43 21.06
C ASP A 252 -2.90 0.58 20.25
N PHE A 253 -3.39 -0.14 19.22
CA PHE A 253 -2.58 -0.94 18.30
C PHE A 253 -3.16 -0.86 16.90
N PHE A 254 -2.29 -0.81 15.89
CA PHE A 254 -2.69 -0.98 14.49
C PHE A 254 -2.37 -2.41 14.03
N LEU A 255 -3.37 -3.10 13.46
CA LEU A 255 -3.25 -4.48 13.04
C LEU A 255 -3.29 -4.63 11.53
N MET A 256 -2.32 -5.41 11.00
CA MET A 256 -2.21 -5.70 9.58
C MET A 256 -2.08 -7.22 9.33
N PRO A 257 -3.20 -7.96 9.41
CA PRO A 257 -3.23 -9.43 9.29
C PRO A 257 -3.23 -9.91 7.84
N SER A 258 -2.49 -9.22 6.97
CA SER A 258 -2.52 -9.48 5.52
C SER A 258 -1.96 -10.85 5.17
N ARG A 259 -2.60 -11.52 4.18
CA ARG A 259 -2.17 -12.79 3.60
C ARG A 259 -1.13 -12.62 2.49
N SER A 260 -1.09 -11.44 1.86
CA SER A 260 -0.13 -11.07 0.84
C SER A 260 -0.03 -9.55 0.71
N GLU A 261 1.19 -9.04 0.55
CA GLU A 261 1.47 -7.62 0.30
C GLU A 261 2.72 -7.47 -0.56
N GLY A 262 2.67 -6.56 -1.52
CA GLY A 262 3.87 -6.20 -2.30
C GLY A 262 4.84 -5.31 -1.51
N PHE A 263 4.28 -4.42 -0.65
CA PHE A 263 5.04 -3.52 0.22
C PHE A 263 4.37 -3.32 1.58
N GLY A 264 3.04 -3.05 1.60
CA GLY A 264 2.34 -2.74 2.83
C GLY A 264 2.35 -1.24 3.16
N LEU A 265 1.89 -0.40 2.23
CA LEU A 265 1.87 1.05 2.42
C LEU A 265 1.16 1.46 3.71
N THR A 266 0.04 0.81 4.05
CA THR A 266 -0.73 1.08 5.26
C THR A 266 0.07 0.81 6.55
N LEU A 267 1.05 -0.12 6.49
CA LEU A 267 1.98 -0.35 7.60
C LEU A 267 2.88 0.88 7.80
N ILE A 268 3.42 1.44 6.72
CA ILE A 268 4.22 2.67 6.79
C ILE A 268 3.36 3.85 7.29
N GLU A 269 2.11 3.96 6.82
CA GLU A 269 1.14 4.97 7.31
C GLU A 269 0.90 4.84 8.82
N ALA A 270 0.81 3.62 9.36
CA ALA A 270 0.65 3.38 10.80
C ALA A 270 1.93 3.76 11.58
N VAL A 271 3.08 3.38 11.07
CA VAL A 271 4.38 3.77 11.67
C VAL A 271 4.56 5.28 11.72
N GLN A 272 4.12 6.01 10.70
CA GLN A 272 4.15 7.49 10.69
C GLN A 272 3.35 8.12 11.83
N GLN A 273 2.27 7.47 12.27
CA GLN A 273 1.43 7.91 13.38
C GLN A 273 1.97 7.45 14.75
N LYS A 274 3.11 6.74 14.77
CA LYS A 274 3.72 6.18 16.00
C LYS A 274 2.78 5.28 16.79
N VAL A 275 1.80 4.66 16.13
CA VAL A 275 0.97 3.65 16.76
C VAL A 275 1.72 2.31 16.75
N PRO A 276 1.72 1.55 17.84
CA PRO A 276 2.31 0.22 17.88
C PRO A 276 1.65 -0.68 16.84
N VAL A 277 2.46 -1.34 16.00
CA VAL A 277 1.96 -2.17 14.88
C VAL A 277 2.15 -3.65 15.19
N ILE A 278 1.07 -4.41 14.95
CA ILE A 278 1.06 -5.88 14.98
C ILE A 278 0.70 -6.36 13.58
N CYS A 279 1.56 -7.16 12.96
CA CYS A 279 1.33 -7.62 11.58
C CYS A 279 1.66 -9.10 11.42
N SER A 280 1.10 -9.71 10.37
CA SER A 280 1.43 -11.07 9.97
C SER A 280 2.92 -11.19 9.62
N ASP A 281 3.49 -12.39 9.75
CA ASP A 281 4.91 -12.69 9.57
C ASP A 281 5.35 -12.83 8.09
N LEU A 282 4.77 -12.03 7.21
CA LEU A 282 5.13 -12.01 5.79
C LEU A 282 6.59 -11.58 5.59
N ASP A 283 7.29 -12.21 4.65
CA ASP A 283 8.68 -11.88 4.30
C ASP A 283 8.88 -10.39 4.00
N VAL A 284 7.93 -9.77 3.30
CA VAL A 284 7.99 -8.33 3.02
C VAL A 284 7.93 -7.48 4.28
N PHE A 285 7.14 -7.86 5.29
CA PHE A 285 7.06 -7.09 6.53
C PHE A 285 8.33 -7.26 7.39
N LYS A 286 8.89 -8.48 7.42
CA LYS A 286 10.18 -8.78 8.07
C LYS A 286 11.37 -8.13 7.36
N GLU A 287 11.27 -7.90 6.05
CA GLU A 287 12.24 -7.12 5.27
C GLU A 287 12.19 -5.64 5.66
N LEU A 288 10.98 -5.07 5.78
CA LEU A 288 10.79 -3.65 6.03
C LEU A 288 11.13 -3.27 7.49
N PHE A 289 10.79 -4.13 8.45
CA PHE A 289 11.01 -3.91 9.88
C PHE A 289 11.41 -5.20 10.57
N ASN A 290 12.14 -5.08 11.66
CA ASN A 290 12.54 -6.22 12.49
C ASN A 290 11.66 -6.38 13.75
N GLU A 291 11.95 -7.41 14.57
CA GLU A 291 11.20 -7.73 15.79
C GLU A 291 11.38 -6.70 16.93
N GLU A 292 12.39 -5.83 16.86
CA GLU A 292 12.57 -4.71 17.80
C GLU A 292 11.68 -3.51 17.44
N GLU A 293 11.20 -3.45 16.20
CA GLU A 293 10.45 -2.34 15.62
C GLU A 293 8.96 -2.64 15.51
N LEU A 294 8.59 -3.89 15.18
CA LEU A 294 7.19 -4.33 15.09
C LEU A 294 6.96 -5.61 15.89
N THR A 295 5.70 -5.94 16.11
CA THR A 295 5.30 -7.22 16.66
C THR A 295 4.69 -8.09 15.57
N PHE A 296 5.30 -9.26 15.33
CA PHE A 296 4.83 -10.20 14.31
C PHE A 296 4.01 -11.32 14.94
N PHE A 297 3.04 -11.82 14.18
CA PHE A 297 2.32 -13.04 14.51
C PHE A 297 2.32 -13.98 13.30
N LYS A 298 2.25 -15.28 13.57
CA LYS A 298 2.17 -16.29 12.51
C LYS A 298 0.80 -16.22 11.83
N LEU A 299 0.81 -16.03 10.51
CA LEU A 299 -0.41 -15.90 9.71
C LEU A 299 -1.34 -17.11 9.92
N GLU A 300 -2.65 -16.85 10.05
CA GLU A 300 -3.71 -17.86 10.29
C GLU A 300 -3.58 -18.62 11.64
N ASP A 301 -2.83 -18.06 12.59
CA ASP A 301 -2.63 -18.63 13.91
C ASP A 301 -3.15 -17.68 14.99
N LEU A 302 -4.36 -17.92 15.49
CA LEU A 302 -5.03 -17.08 16.47
C LEU A 302 -4.30 -17.07 17.83
N SER A 303 -3.70 -18.19 18.23
CA SER A 303 -2.89 -18.25 19.45
C SER A 303 -1.64 -17.36 19.34
N SER A 304 -0.98 -17.38 18.17
CA SER A 304 0.14 -16.49 17.88
C SER A 304 -0.28 -15.02 17.87
N LEU A 305 -1.47 -14.70 17.32
CA LEU A 305 -2.02 -13.34 17.32
C LEU A 305 -2.32 -12.87 18.74
N ASN A 306 -2.94 -13.70 19.59
CA ASN A 306 -3.19 -13.40 21.01
C ASN A 306 -1.88 -13.14 21.77
N LYS A 307 -0.85 -13.96 21.55
CA LYS A 307 0.48 -13.73 22.14
C LYS A 307 1.09 -12.40 21.67
N ALA A 308 0.95 -12.07 20.39
CA ALA A 308 1.46 -10.81 19.83
C ALA A 308 0.78 -9.57 20.46
N ILE A 309 -0.52 -9.62 20.75
CA ILE A 309 -1.23 -8.56 21.48
C ILE A 309 -0.60 -8.35 22.87
N LYS A 310 -0.39 -9.45 23.63
CA LYS A 310 0.22 -9.37 24.97
C LYS A 310 1.63 -8.77 24.90
N THR A 311 2.46 -9.21 23.96
CA THR A 311 3.81 -8.65 23.74
C THR A 311 3.75 -7.16 23.37
N ALA A 312 2.79 -6.75 22.56
CA ALA A 312 2.64 -5.34 22.16
C ALA A 312 2.17 -4.47 23.33
N MET A 313 1.38 -5.00 24.27
CA MET A 313 1.00 -4.29 25.52
C MET A 313 2.21 -3.94 26.38
N GLU A 314 3.24 -4.79 26.40
CA GLU A 314 4.45 -4.59 27.21
C GLU A 314 5.49 -3.69 26.53
N SER A 315 5.66 -3.79 25.22
CA SER A 315 6.80 -3.18 24.50
C SER A 315 6.41 -2.31 23.32
N GLY A 316 5.12 -2.20 22.98
CA GLY A 316 4.65 -1.59 21.73
C GLY A 316 5.05 -0.14 21.53
N THR A 317 5.01 0.70 22.58
CA THR A 317 5.41 2.11 22.48
C THR A 317 6.89 2.27 22.10
N LYS A 318 7.78 1.48 22.74
CA LYS A 318 9.22 1.50 22.41
C LYS A 318 9.46 1.05 20.97
N LYS A 319 8.77 -0.01 20.53
CA LYS A 319 8.85 -0.52 19.15
C LYS A 319 8.37 0.54 18.15
N ALA A 320 7.26 1.22 18.43
CA ALA A 320 6.72 2.27 17.57
C ALA A 320 7.71 3.43 17.36
N ASP A 321 8.45 3.84 18.38
CA ASP A 321 9.47 4.87 18.24
C ASP A 321 10.68 4.39 17.42
N LEU A 322 11.10 3.13 17.54
CA LEU A 322 12.15 2.55 16.72
C LEU A 322 11.71 2.43 15.25
N ALA A 323 10.51 1.92 15.02
CA ALA A 323 9.91 1.84 13.67
C ALA A 323 9.82 3.22 13.02
N TYR A 324 9.39 4.24 13.77
CA TYR A 324 9.32 5.61 13.27
C TYR A 324 10.70 6.18 12.89
N LYS A 325 11.76 5.91 13.66
CA LYS A 325 13.14 6.29 13.29
C LYS A 325 13.56 5.61 11.98
N ARG A 326 13.24 4.33 11.81
CA ARG A 326 13.53 3.60 10.57
C ARG A 326 12.76 4.19 9.39
N TYR A 327 11.46 4.53 9.56
CA TYR A 327 10.69 5.23 8.53
C TYR A 327 11.40 6.51 8.05
N LEU A 328 11.86 7.37 8.96
CA LEU A 328 12.54 8.61 8.61
C LEU A 328 13.82 8.39 7.80
N ASN A 329 14.52 7.28 8.02
CA ASN A 329 15.80 6.97 7.38
C ASN A 329 15.65 6.22 6.06
N ILE A 330 14.48 5.61 5.76
CA ILE A 330 14.35 4.69 4.60
C ILE A 330 13.10 4.97 3.76
N TYR A 331 11.95 5.34 4.36
CA TYR A 331 10.63 5.27 3.71
C TYR A 331 9.96 6.63 3.50
N THR A 332 10.73 7.72 3.48
CA THR A 332 10.19 9.05 3.13
C THR A 332 10.10 9.21 1.61
N ALA A 333 9.20 10.08 1.15
CA ALA A 333 9.04 10.36 -0.27
C ALA A 333 10.33 10.94 -0.89
N GLY A 334 11.04 11.81 -0.18
CA GLY A 334 12.30 12.39 -0.65
C GLY A 334 13.40 11.35 -0.88
N LEU A 335 13.52 10.33 0.02
CA LEU A 335 14.48 9.25 -0.16
C LEU A 335 14.12 8.34 -1.34
N MET A 336 12.84 8.04 -1.52
CA MET A 336 12.35 7.32 -2.71
C MET A 336 12.63 8.12 -3.98
N ALA A 337 12.30 9.41 -4.00
CA ALA A 337 12.53 10.28 -5.14
C ALA A 337 14.00 10.37 -5.54
N LYS A 338 14.90 10.46 -4.57
CA LYS A 338 16.35 10.44 -4.82
C LYS A 338 16.78 9.17 -5.56
N ARG A 339 16.32 7.99 -5.14
CA ARG A 339 16.63 6.71 -5.81
C ARG A 339 16.08 6.65 -7.23
N TYR A 340 14.86 7.16 -7.47
CA TYR A 340 14.31 7.25 -8.82
C TYR A 340 15.05 8.27 -9.69
N TYR A 341 15.49 9.38 -9.12
CA TYR A 341 16.31 10.36 -9.83
C TYR A 341 17.64 9.76 -10.29
N ASP A 342 18.34 9.04 -9.40
CA ASP A 342 19.59 8.34 -9.71
C ASP A 342 19.35 7.28 -10.82
N LEU A 343 18.26 6.53 -10.74
CA LEU A 343 17.85 5.58 -11.79
C LEU A 343 17.56 6.26 -13.12
N TYR A 344 16.91 7.41 -13.11
CA TYR A 344 16.58 8.13 -14.35
C TYR A 344 17.83 8.69 -15.04
N LYS A 345 18.90 8.95 -14.30
CA LYS A 345 20.18 9.42 -14.84
C LYS A 345 21.15 8.31 -15.26
N SER A 346 20.95 7.08 -14.83
CA SER A 346 21.79 5.93 -15.19
C SER A 346 21.46 5.40 -16.60
#